data_e7f25592aa3e2e91884946584734229a
#
_entry.id   e7f25592aa3e2e91884946584734229a
#
_cell.length_a   1.000
_cell.length_b   1.000
_cell.length_c   1.000
_cell.angle_alpha   90.00
_cell.angle_beta   90.00
_cell.angle_gamma   90.00
#
_symmetry.space_group_name_H-M   'P 1'
#
loop_
_entity.id
_entity.type
_entity.pdbx_description
1 polymer ?
#
loop_
_entity_poly.entity_id
_entity_poly.type
_entity_poly.pdbx_seq_one_letter_code
_entity_poly.pdbx_strand_id
1 'polypeptide(L)' 'MTITTLSSREFNQGASEAKRAANIGPVFITDRGKPAHVLLSFDDYQKLTKQLRNIADALARTMRT' A
#
# COMPACT_ATOMS: atom_id res chain seq x y z
N MET A 1 -13.42 -6.81 -2.91
CA MET A 1 -12.09 -6.47 -2.38
C MET A 1 -12.13 -6.49 -0.86
N THR A 2 -11.20 -7.16 -0.25
CA THR A 2 -11.12 -7.26 1.19
C THR A 2 -10.07 -6.29 1.70
N ILE A 3 -10.45 -5.45 2.66
CA ILE A 3 -9.52 -4.50 3.26
C ILE A 3 -9.23 -4.96 4.68
N THR A 4 -7.95 -5.08 5.00
CA THR A 4 -7.49 -5.49 6.32
C THR A 4 -6.87 -4.29 7.01
N THR A 5 -7.19 -4.09 8.29
CA THR A 5 -6.62 -3.00 9.07
C THR A 5 -5.84 -3.59 10.24
N LEU A 6 -4.60 -3.19 10.38
CA LEU A 6 -3.71 -3.63 11.45
C LEU A 6 -3.09 -2.41 12.11
N SER A 7 -2.80 -2.53 13.41
CA SER A 7 -1.99 -1.52 14.07
C SER A 7 -0.52 -1.76 13.71
N SER A 8 0.32 -0.75 13.92
CA SER A 8 1.76 -0.90 13.72
C SER A 8 2.32 -2.04 14.55
N ARG A 9 1.81 -2.18 15.76
CA ARG A 9 2.25 -3.25 16.66
C ARG A 9 1.89 -4.62 16.11
N GLU A 10 0.65 -4.77 15.65
CA GLU A 10 0.20 -6.02 15.05
C GLU A 10 1.00 -6.36 13.82
N PHE A 11 1.31 -5.36 13.00
CA PHE A 11 2.11 -5.57 11.81
C PHE A 11 3.52 -6.06 12.17
N ASN A 12 4.13 -5.44 13.17
CA ASN A 12 5.48 -5.83 13.59
C ASN A 12 5.52 -7.25 14.15
N GLN A 13 4.45 -7.68 14.79
CA GLN A 13 4.37 -9.02 15.35
C GLN A 13 4.02 -10.08 14.33
N GLY A 14 3.34 -9.72 13.26
CA GLY A 14 2.84 -10.67 12.27
C GLY A 14 3.02 -10.19 10.84
N ALA A 15 4.23 -9.77 10.47
CA ALA A 15 4.49 -9.27 9.12
C ALA A 15 4.18 -10.30 8.05
N SER A 16 4.42 -11.59 8.32
CA SER A 16 4.12 -12.64 7.35
C SER A 16 2.64 -12.74 7.05
N GLU A 17 1.80 -12.61 8.06
CA GLU A 17 0.36 -12.63 7.90
C GLU A 17 -0.12 -11.38 7.15
N ALA A 18 0.50 -10.25 7.43
CA ALA A 18 0.18 -9.00 6.73
C ALA A 18 0.49 -9.14 5.24
N LYS A 19 1.57 -9.79 4.89
CA LYS A 19 1.92 -10.02 3.49
C LYS A 19 0.90 -10.92 2.79
N ARG A 20 0.44 -11.94 3.50
CA ARG A 20 -0.61 -12.82 2.95
C ARG A 20 -1.91 -12.05 2.74
N ALA A 21 -2.28 -11.22 3.70
CA ALA A 21 -3.48 -10.41 3.58
C ALA A 21 -3.38 -9.44 2.43
N ALA A 22 -2.18 -8.90 2.17
CA ALA A 22 -1.95 -7.99 1.06
C ALA A 22 -2.19 -8.64 -0.29
N ASN A 23 -2.04 -9.97 -0.38
CA ASN A 23 -2.32 -10.70 -1.63
C ASN A 23 -3.83 -10.77 -1.91
N ILE A 24 -4.64 -10.60 -0.89
CA ILE A 24 -6.10 -10.64 -1.04
C ILE A 24 -6.65 -9.24 -1.26
N GLY A 25 -6.07 -8.25 -0.62
CA GLY A 25 -6.51 -6.87 -0.74
C GLY A 25 -5.60 -5.96 0.07
N PRO A 26 -5.85 -4.64 0.03
CA PRO A 26 -4.99 -3.69 0.73
C PRO A 26 -4.97 -3.94 2.23
N VAL A 27 -3.79 -3.74 2.83
CA VAL A 27 -3.61 -3.81 4.29
C VAL A 27 -3.26 -2.42 4.77
N PHE A 28 -4.12 -1.84 5.57
CA PHE A 28 -3.90 -0.52 6.14
C PHE A 28 -3.24 -0.69 7.51
N ILE A 29 -2.10 -0.05 7.67
CA ILE A 29 -1.35 -0.10 8.93
C ILE A 29 -1.57 1.23 9.63
N THR A 30 -2.17 1.16 10.81
CA THR A 30 -2.52 2.37 11.55
C THR A 30 -1.53 2.64 12.67
N ASP A 31 -1.39 3.90 13.00
CA ASP A 31 -0.62 4.35 14.14
C ASP A 31 -1.49 5.31 14.92
N ARG A 32 -1.72 4.98 16.19
CA ARG A 32 -2.59 5.76 17.08
C ARG A 32 -3.98 5.97 16.48
N GLY A 33 -4.50 4.93 15.84
CA GLY A 33 -5.84 4.96 15.26
C GLY A 33 -5.94 5.67 13.92
N LYS A 34 -4.83 6.11 13.35
CA LYS A 34 -4.82 6.80 12.06
C LYS A 34 -4.02 6.00 11.05
N PRO A 35 -4.48 5.94 9.80
CA PRO A 35 -3.71 5.25 8.76
C PRO A 35 -2.35 5.90 8.57
N ALA A 36 -1.30 5.09 8.70
CA ALA A 36 0.07 5.56 8.54
C ALA A 36 0.74 4.95 7.32
N HIS A 37 0.40 3.71 6.99
CA HIS A 37 1.01 2.99 5.88
C HIS A 37 -0.03 2.11 5.22
N VAL A 38 0.24 1.76 3.96
CA VAL A 38 -0.59 0.81 3.23
C VAL A 38 0.33 -0.23 2.62
N LEU A 39 0.00 -1.50 2.82
CA LEU A 39 0.74 -2.61 2.22
C LEU A 39 -0.11 -3.18 1.09
N LEU A 40 0.47 -3.25 -0.09
CA LEU A 40 -0.19 -3.78 -1.28
C LEU A 40 0.67 -4.88 -1.88
N SER A 41 0.02 -5.85 -2.53
CA SER A 41 0.76 -6.76 -3.39
C SER A 41 1.28 -5.96 -4.58
N PHE A 42 2.31 -6.48 -5.22
CA PHE A 42 2.86 -5.82 -6.39
C PHE A 42 1.83 -5.69 -7.51
N ASP A 43 1.00 -6.73 -7.66
CA ASP A 43 -0.06 -6.71 -8.67
C ASP A 43 -1.07 -5.59 -8.39
N ASP A 44 -1.49 -5.44 -7.14
CA ASP A 44 -2.42 -4.39 -6.76
C ASP A 44 -1.80 -3.01 -6.94
N TYR A 45 -0.52 -2.89 -6.60
CA TYR A 45 0.21 -1.66 -6.79
C TYR A 45 0.25 -1.27 -8.27
N GLN A 46 0.51 -2.23 -9.15
CA GLN A 46 0.54 -1.96 -10.57
C GLN A 46 -0.82 -1.54 -11.12
N LYS A 47 -1.89 -2.18 -10.65
CA LYS A 47 -3.24 -1.80 -11.05
C LYS A 47 -3.56 -0.38 -10.63
N LEU A 48 -3.17 -0.02 -9.43
CA LEU A 48 -3.42 1.32 -8.91
C LEU A 48 -2.63 2.37 -9.70
N THR A 49 -1.34 2.13 -9.91
CA THR A 49 -0.48 3.08 -10.60
C THR A 49 -0.74 3.15 -12.09
N LYS A 50 -1.37 2.13 -12.65
CA LYS A 50 -1.69 2.13 -14.07
C LYS A 50 -2.60 3.29 -14.45
N GLN A 51 -3.54 3.61 -13.57
CA GLN A 51 -4.44 4.74 -13.79
C GLN A 51 -3.74 6.09 -13.61
N LEU A 52 -2.67 6.10 -12.82
CA LEU A 52 -1.93 7.32 -12.50
C LEU A 52 -0.65 7.44 -13.31
N ARG A 53 -0.44 6.52 -14.23
CA ARG A 53 0.82 6.45 -14.97
C ARG A 53 1.14 7.75 -15.69
N ASN A 54 0.17 8.32 -16.38
CA ASN A 54 0.40 9.55 -17.13
C ASN A 54 0.75 10.71 -16.23
N ILE A 55 0.11 10.78 -15.08
CA ILE A 55 0.38 11.85 -14.10
C ILE A 55 1.75 11.65 -13.49
N ALA A 56 2.06 10.41 -13.10
CA ALA A 56 3.35 10.09 -12.51
C ALA A 56 4.49 10.36 -13.49
N ASP A 57 4.26 10.05 -14.76
CA ASP A 57 5.24 10.28 -15.82
C ASP A 57 5.51 11.78 -15.98
N ALA A 58 4.44 12.57 -16.02
CA ALA A 58 4.56 14.02 -16.14
C ALA A 58 5.31 14.62 -14.96
N LEU A 59 5.00 14.14 -13.75
CA LEU A 59 5.68 14.63 -12.55
C LEU A 59 7.15 14.23 -12.54
N ALA A 60 7.44 13.00 -12.98
CA ALA A 60 8.83 12.55 -13.04
C ALA A 60 9.65 13.38 -13.99
N ARG A 61 9.09 13.78 -15.11
CA ARG A 61 9.77 14.64 -16.08
C ARG A 61 10.01 16.03 -15.51
N THR A 62 9.01 16.53 -14.79
CA THR A 62 9.10 17.87 -14.21
C THR A 62 10.13 17.92 -13.08
N MET A 63 10.17 16.86 -12.27
CA MET A 63 11.07 16.79 -11.12
C MET A 63 12.48 16.37 -11.49
N ARG A 64 12.65 15.87 -12.68
CA ARG A 64 13.95 15.43 -13.15
C ARG A 64 14.71 16.61 -13.71
N THR A 65 15.64 17.05 -12.99
CA THR A 65 16.52 18.13 -13.43
C THR A 65 17.93 17.64 -13.66
#